data_d9c1d35ea74766ce53356d8bcf461041
#
_entry.id   d9c1d35ea74766ce53356d8bcf461041
#
_cell.length_a   1.000
_cell.length_b   1.000
_cell.length_c   1.000
_cell.angle_alpha   90.00
_cell.angle_beta   90.00
_cell.angle_gamma   90.00
#
_symmetry.space_group_name_H-M   'P 1'
#
loop_
_entity.id
_entity.type
_entity.pdbx_description
1 polymer ?
#
loop_
_entity_poly.entity_id
_entity_poly.type
_entity_poly.pdbx_seq_one_letter_code
_entity_poly.pdbx_strand_id
1 'polypeptide(L)'
;MTRLILILICLTGMAHAGPWPRPPGTGHLSVSTTYFDAKTYADPLSFNTLYLDYGLTERITLGLDLGQNDLGAYKAIAFAKTPLMAGLLGDRLRISAELGAGMVINREALRAGLHLGRGGRVWREKTGWIAWENRAIFTTGHRPRITSDLTLGLTANPRTKLIVQVQSGVTPGEPAYARLSPSLIWQRKPGHHLEFGVGAGLHDTERYNIKLGIWRDF
;
A
#
# COMPACT_ATOMS: atom_id res chain seq x y z
N MET A 1 45.82 -12.25 -19.09
CA MET A 1 44.78 -11.20 -19.30
C MET A 1 43.40 -11.79 -18.94
N THR A 2 43.01 -11.65 -17.70
CA THR A 2 41.80 -12.25 -17.13
C THR A 2 40.65 -11.29 -17.32
N ARG A 3 39.67 -11.63 -18.18
CA ARG A 3 38.47 -10.83 -18.40
C ARG A 3 37.55 -11.02 -17.21
N LEU A 4 37.42 -9.99 -16.39
CA LEU A 4 36.45 -9.88 -15.31
C LEU A 4 35.08 -9.62 -15.96
N ILE A 5 34.23 -10.66 -16.04
CA ILE A 5 32.84 -10.52 -16.49
C ILE A 5 32.07 -9.98 -15.29
N LEU A 6 31.80 -8.69 -15.33
CA LEU A 6 30.92 -8.02 -14.38
C LEU A 6 29.48 -8.46 -14.72
N ILE A 7 28.96 -9.45 -13.99
CA ILE A 7 27.55 -9.83 -14.08
C ILE A 7 26.78 -8.71 -13.40
N LEU A 8 26.25 -7.79 -14.21
CA LEU A 8 25.28 -6.80 -13.77
C LEU A 8 23.96 -7.54 -13.52
N ILE A 9 23.76 -8.00 -12.28
CA ILE A 9 22.46 -8.52 -11.85
C ILE A 9 21.51 -7.33 -11.89
N CYS A 10 20.73 -7.22 -12.96
CA CYS A 10 19.58 -6.36 -13.03
C CYS A 10 18.56 -6.87 -12.01
N LEU A 11 18.66 -6.42 -10.76
CA LEU A 11 17.59 -6.49 -9.79
C LEU A 11 16.45 -5.63 -10.33
N THR A 12 15.59 -6.24 -11.13
CA THR A 12 14.30 -5.66 -11.47
C THR A 12 13.51 -5.59 -10.18
N GLY A 13 13.63 -4.46 -9.47
CA GLY A 13 12.87 -4.18 -8.26
C GLY A 13 11.38 -4.22 -8.61
N MET A 14 10.77 -5.38 -8.39
CA MET A 14 9.32 -5.48 -8.37
C MET A 14 8.82 -4.56 -7.26
N ALA A 15 7.82 -3.75 -7.53
CA ALA A 15 7.16 -2.98 -6.48
C ALA A 15 6.51 -3.98 -5.52
N HIS A 16 7.14 -4.16 -4.36
CA HIS A 16 6.71 -5.10 -3.33
C HIS A 16 5.71 -4.46 -2.35
N ALA A 17 4.77 -3.64 -2.85
CA ALA A 17 3.59 -3.29 -2.07
C ALA A 17 2.58 -4.45 -2.16
N GLY A 18 1.83 -4.71 -1.09
CA GLY A 18 0.78 -5.72 -1.08
C GLY A 18 1.20 -7.09 -0.50
N PRO A 19 0.76 -8.22 -1.08
CA PRO A 19 0.88 -9.56 -0.50
C PRO A 19 2.28 -10.17 -0.55
N TRP A 20 3.25 -9.52 -1.20
CA TRP A 20 4.62 -10.03 -1.29
C TRP A 20 5.40 -9.77 -0.01
N PRO A 21 6.08 -10.79 0.55
CA PRO A 21 7.01 -10.55 1.65
C PRO A 21 8.20 -9.72 1.15
N ARG A 22 8.75 -8.88 2.01
CA ARG A 22 10.01 -8.19 1.75
C ARG A 22 11.16 -9.18 1.87
N PRO A 23 12.14 -9.15 0.96
CA PRO A 23 13.39 -9.89 1.14
C PRO A 23 14.06 -9.48 2.47
N PRO A 24 14.73 -10.41 3.18
CA PRO A 24 15.43 -10.10 4.42
C PRO A 24 16.42 -8.95 4.25
N GLY A 25 16.42 -8.01 5.18
CA GLY A 25 17.30 -6.84 5.16
C GLY A 25 16.91 -5.72 4.20
N THR A 26 15.77 -5.83 3.51
CA THR A 26 15.25 -4.77 2.65
C THR A 26 14.01 -4.11 3.24
N GLY A 27 13.81 -2.83 2.93
CA GLY A 27 12.67 -2.08 3.43
C GLY A 27 12.06 -1.16 2.38
N HIS A 28 10.85 -0.72 2.66
CA HIS A 28 10.14 0.30 1.90
C HIS A 28 9.50 1.30 2.85
N LEU A 29 9.73 2.55 2.59
CA LEU A 29 9.11 3.68 3.27
C LEU A 29 8.31 4.48 2.26
N SER A 30 7.04 4.73 2.56
CA SER A 30 6.19 5.67 1.83
C SER A 30 5.68 6.74 2.77
N VAL A 31 5.85 7.99 2.40
CA VAL A 31 5.27 9.15 3.09
C VAL A 31 4.47 9.93 2.07
N SER A 32 3.22 10.24 2.38
CA SER A 32 2.38 11.02 1.48
C SER A 32 1.39 11.91 2.22
N THR A 33 0.98 12.98 1.54
CA THR A 33 -0.13 13.83 1.93
C THR A 33 -1.19 13.76 0.83
N THR A 34 -2.43 13.55 1.24
CA THR A 34 -3.60 13.63 0.37
C THR A 34 -4.40 14.86 0.75
N TYR A 35 -4.69 15.74 -0.21
CA TYR A 35 -5.55 16.90 -0.06
C TYR A 35 -6.91 16.58 -0.66
N PHE A 36 -7.98 16.87 0.08
CA PHE A 36 -9.36 16.56 -0.28
C PHE A 36 -10.13 17.81 -0.70
N ASP A 37 -11.08 17.62 -1.59
CA ASP A 37 -12.15 18.57 -1.87
C ASP A 37 -13.21 18.44 -0.74
N ALA A 38 -12.98 19.17 0.36
CA ALA A 38 -13.87 19.13 1.52
C ALA A 38 -15.23 19.75 1.19
N LYS A 39 -16.31 19.06 1.57
CA LYS A 39 -17.68 19.52 1.33
C LYS A 39 -18.16 20.46 2.42
N THR A 40 -17.64 20.32 3.62
CA THR A 40 -17.99 21.12 4.81
C THR A 40 -16.76 21.46 5.63
N TYR A 41 -16.85 22.42 6.54
CA TYR A 41 -15.78 22.74 7.49
C TYR A 41 -15.49 21.62 8.51
N ALA A 42 -16.37 20.64 8.62
CA ALA A 42 -16.19 19.46 9.48
C ALA A 42 -15.42 18.33 8.79
N ASP A 43 -15.22 18.42 7.46
CA ASP A 43 -14.47 17.43 6.70
C ASP A 43 -12.97 17.76 6.76
N PRO A 44 -12.07 16.76 6.87
CA PRO A 44 -10.65 17.02 6.83
C PRO A 44 -10.23 17.51 5.44
N LEU A 45 -9.34 18.50 5.41
CA LEU A 45 -8.73 19.02 4.19
C LEU A 45 -7.53 18.19 3.74
N SER A 46 -6.87 17.50 4.68
CA SER A 46 -5.70 16.72 4.38
C SER A 46 -5.58 15.47 5.24
N PHE A 47 -4.86 14.48 4.71
CA PHE A 47 -4.48 13.27 5.42
C PHE A 47 -3.02 12.91 5.11
N ASN A 48 -2.20 12.87 6.15
CA ASN A 48 -0.81 12.48 6.08
C ASN A 48 -0.68 11.00 6.39
N THR A 49 0.15 10.28 5.62
CA THR A 49 0.43 8.87 5.86
C THR A 49 1.93 8.62 5.90
N LEU A 50 2.33 7.70 6.76
CA LEU A 50 3.63 7.04 6.73
C LEU A 50 3.40 5.54 6.78
N TYR A 51 3.90 4.85 5.77
CA TYR A 51 3.90 3.41 5.72
C TYR A 51 5.34 2.90 5.60
N LEU A 52 5.72 2.01 6.48
CA LEU A 52 7.03 1.37 6.49
C LEU A 52 6.81 -0.13 6.53
N ASP A 53 7.53 -0.89 5.70
CA ASP A 53 7.68 -2.31 5.89
C ASP A 53 9.13 -2.75 5.70
N TYR A 54 9.56 -3.78 6.44
CA TYR A 54 10.91 -4.29 6.50
C TYR A 54 10.91 -5.83 6.56
N GLY A 55 11.68 -6.46 5.71
CA GLY A 55 11.88 -7.90 5.71
C GLY A 55 12.78 -8.33 6.86
N LEU A 56 12.19 -8.90 7.91
CA LEU A 56 12.93 -9.44 9.04
C LEU A 56 13.53 -10.80 8.70
N THR A 57 12.74 -11.65 8.05
CA THR A 57 13.13 -12.98 7.55
C THR A 57 12.50 -13.22 6.18
N GLU A 58 12.79 -14.34 5.53
CA GLU A 58 12.13 -14.74 4.28
C GLU A 58 10.60 -14.89 4.42
N ARG A 59 10.10 -15.07 5.64
CA ARG A 59 8.67 -15.30 5.94
C ARG A 59 8.02 -14.19 6.74
N ILE A 60 8.77 -13.30 7.36
CA ILE A 60 8.22 -12.27 8.24
C ILE A 60 8.62 -10.90 7.72
N THR A 61 7.63 -10.09 7.40
CA THR A 61 7.75 -8.66 7.15
C THR A 61 7.10 -7.91 8.30
N LEU A 62 7.86 -7.05 8.97
CA LEU A 62 7.33 -6.14 9.99
C LEU A 62 7.02 -4.79 9.36
N GLY A 63 6.06 -4.07 9.91
CA GLY A 63 5.74 -2.75 9.40
C GLY A 63 5.04 -1.83 10.37
N LEU A 64 4.96 -0.57 9.96
CA LEU A 64 4.24 0.52 10.62
C LEU A 64 3.30 1.18 9.62
N ASP A 65 2.09 1.46 10.06
CA ASP A 65 1.07 2.17 9.29
C ASP A 65 0.54 3.32 10.13
N LEU A 66 1.06 4.51 9.85
CA LEU A 66 0.69 5.74 10.55
C LEU A 66 -0.15 6.61 9.63
N GLY A 67 -1.13 7.29 10.19
CA GLY A 67 -1.94 8.24 9.45
C GLY A 67 -2.54 9.29 10.37
N GLN A 68 -2.65 10.53 9.90
CA GLN A 68 -3.26 11.60 10.65
C GLN A 68 -3.88 12.63 9.70
N ASN A 69 -5.09 13.07 10.02
CA ASN A 69 -5.70 14.20 9.34
C ASN A 69 -5.42 15.53 10.06
N ASP A 70 -5.76 16.65 9.42
CA ASP A 70 -5.60 18.00 9.97
C ASP A 70 -6.57 18.31 11.13
N LEU A 71 -7.60 17.51 11.34
CA LEU A 71 -8.51 17.60 12.50
C LEU A 71 -8.04 16.81 13.73
N GLY A 72 -6.84 16.17 13.64
CA GLY A 72 -6.23 15.44 14.76
C GLY A 72 -6.65 13.97 14.87
N ALA A 73 -7.55 13.46 14.02
CA ALA A 73 -7.85 12.04 14.01
C ALA A 73 -6.64 11.26 13.42
N TYR A 74 -6.19 10.23 14.13
CA TYR A 74 -4.99 9.48 13.75
C TYR A 74 -5.17 7.96 13.87
N LYS A 75 -4.28 7.25 13.18
CA LYS A 75 -4.01 5.82 13.38
C LYS A 75 -2.50 5.60 13.53
N ALA A 76 -2.12 4.65 14.36
CA ALA A 76 -0.74 4.19 14.52
C ALA A 76 -0.78 2.69 14.80
N ILE A 77 -0.46 1.87 13.79
CA ILE A 77 -0.54 0.41 13.86
C ILE A 77 0.81 -0.18 13.46
N ALA A 78 1.39 -0.96 14.36
CA ALA A 78 2.49 -1.86 14.05
C ALA A 78 1.91 -3.21 13.62
N PHE A 79 2.52 -3.84 12.61
CA PHE A 79 2.01 -5.11 12.08
C PHE A 79 3.14 -6.07 11.69
N ALA A 80 2.79 -7.34 11.65
CA ALA A 80 3.58 -8.39 11.05
C ALA A 80 2.79 -9.04 9.92
N LYS A 81 3.44 -9.30 8.80
CA LYS A 81 2.87 -9.96 7.63
C LYS A 81 3.68 -11.21 7.30
N THR A 82 2.98 -12.31 6.97
CA THR A 82 3.60 -13.59 6.60
C THR A 82 2.91 -14.20 5.39
N PRO A 83 3.64 -14.81 4.44
CA PRO A 83 3.02 -15.58 3.38
C PRO A 83 2.34 -16.82 3.96
N LEU A 84 1.08 -17.04 3.59
CA LEU A 84 0.34 -18.26 3.97
C LEU A 84 0.62 -19.39 2.98
N MET A 85 0.69 -19.06 1.71
CA MET A 85 0.94 -20.01 0.64
C MET A 85 1.87 -19.40 -0.39
N ALA A 86 2.96 -20.10 -0.69
CA ALA A 86 3.81 -19.86 -1.83
C ALA A 86 3.49 -20.92 -2.89
N GLY A 87 3.32 -20.51 -4.15
CA GLY A 87 3.27 -21.47 -5.26
C GLY A 87 1.91 -22.04 -5.65
N LEU A 88 0.81 -21.51 -5.15
CA LEU A 88 -0.50 -21.80 -5.75
C LEU A 88 -0.54 -21.26 -7.20
N LEU A 89 -0.92 -22.10 -8.15
CA LEU A 89 -0.98 -21.75 -9.57
C LEU A 89 0.38 -21.31 -10.18
N GLY A 90 1.46 -22.04 -9.87
CA GLY A 90 2.77 -21.86 -10.51
C GLY A 90 3.48 -20.59 -10.07
N ASP A 91 3.63 -20.37 -8.78
CA ASP A 91 4.33 -19.24 -8.14
C ASP A 91 3.81 -17.82 -8.50
N ARG A 92 2.73 -17.75 -9.25
CA ARG A 92 2.17 -16.48 -9.72
C ARG A 92 1.20 -15.84 -8.74
N LEU A 93 0.51 -16.65 -7.91
CA LEU A 93 -0.42 -16.16 -6.89
C LEU A 93 0.26 -16.17 -5.52
N ARG A 94 0.22 -15.05 -4.84
CA ARG A 94 0.71 -14.88 -3.46
C ARG A 94 -0.47 -14.57 -2.54
N ILE A 95 -0.51 -15.26 -1.42
CA ILE A 95 -1.47 -15.02 -0.34
C ILE A 95 -0.67 -14.76 0.93
N SER A 96 -0.98 -13.70 1.64
CA SER A 96 -0.36 -13.38 2.93
C SER A 96 -1.39 -12.98 3.97
N ALA A 97 -1.11 -13.33 5.22
CA ALA A 97 -1.84 -12.86 6.38
C ALA A 97 -1.08 -11.71 7.05
N GLU A 98 -1.82 -10.82 7.68
CA GLU A 98 -1.32 -9.70 8.46
C GLU A 98 -2.01 -9.68 9.82
N LEU A 99 -1.23 -9.45 10.88
CA LEU A 99 -1.74 -9.12 12.21
C LEU A 99 -1.03 -7.86 12.69
N GLY A 100 -1.81 -6.94 13.26
CA GLY A 100 -1.29 -5.67 13.77
C GLY A 100 -2.00 -5.25 15.04
N ALA A 101 -1.33 -4.41 15.80
CA ALA A 101 -1.87 -3.78 17.01
C ALA A 101 -1.40 -2.33 17.07
N GLY A 102 -2.18 -1.49 17.75
CA GLY A 102 -1.85 -0.08 17.89
C GLY A 102 -3.01 0.75 18.40
N MET A 103 -3.09 1.98 17.91
CA MET A 103 -4.07 2.97 18.35
C MET A 103 -4.80 3.59 17.14
N VAL A 104 -6.09 3.82 17.31
CA VAL A 104 -6.92 4.61 16.38
C VAL A 104 -7.72 5.60 17.23
N ILE A 105 -7.50 6.90 17.02
CA ILE A 105 -8.20 7.99 17.76
C ILE A 105 -8.23 7.74 19.28
N ASN A 106 -7.04 7.62 19.90
CA ASN A 106 -6.86 7.38 21.34
C ASN A 106 -7.47 6.07 21.89
N ARG A 107 -7.73 5.09 21.03
CA ARG A 107 -8.28 3.79 21.42
C ARG A 107 -7.41 2.66 20.91
N GLU A 108 -7.28 1.63 21.70
CA GLU A 108 -6.59 0.41 21.31
C GLU A 108 -7.27 -0.22 20.10
N ALA A 109 -6.45 -0.69 19.18
CA ALA A 109 -6.91 -1.31 17.94
C ALA A 109 -6.11 -2.58 17.64
N LEU A 110 -6.82 -3.61 17.19
CA LEU A 110 -6.25 -4.80 16.56
C LEU A 110 -6.60 -4.79 15.07
N ARG A 111 -5.66 -5.24 14.24
CA ARG A 111 -5.85 -5.36 12.80
C ARG A 111 -5.55 -6.75 12.33
N ALA A 112 -6.47 -7.36 11.59
CA ALA A 112 -6.26 -8.59 10.86
C ALA A 112 -6.35 -8.31 9.36
N GLY A 113 -5.49 -8.89 8.55
CA GLY A 113 -5.49 -8.71 7.10
C GLY A 113 -5.28 -10.01 6.34
N LEU A 114 -5.90 -10.08 5.17
CA LEU A 114 -5.68 -11.12 4.16
C LEU A 114 -5.45 -10.44 2.82
N HIS A 115 -4.32 -10.76 2.21
CA HIS A 115 -3.86 -10.09 1.00
C HIS A 115 -3.59 -11.12 -0.08
N LEU A 116 -4.05 -10.84 -1.29
CA LEU A 116 -3.84 -11.64 -2.47
C LEU A 116 -3.13 -10.81 -3.53
N GLY A 117 -2.25 -11.42 -4.30
CA GLY A 117 -1.63 -10.72 -5.41
C GLY A 117 -1.00 -11.63 -6.43
N ARG A 118 -0.94 -11.10 -7.64
CA ARG A 118 -0.31 -11.74 -8.79
C ARG A 118 0.52 -10.72 -9.54
N GLY A 119 1.78 -11.07 -9.80
CA GLY A 119 2.68 -10.29 -10.63
C GLY A 119 3.09 -11.03 -11.90
N GLY A 120 3.54 -10.30 -12.90
CA GLY A 120 4.00 -10.90 -14.14
C GLY A 120 3.95 -9.96 -15.33
N ARG A 121 4.10 -10.52 -16.53
CA ARG A 121 3.85 -9.77 -17.77
C ARG A 121 2.37 -9.51 -17.94
N VAL A 122 2.01 -8.26 -18.21
CA VAL A 122 0.59 -7.86 -18.38
C VAL A 122 0.30 -7.38 -19.79
N TRP A 123 1.24 -6.69 -20.44
CA TRP A 123 1.06 -6.18 -21.79
C TRP A 123 2.39 -6.12 -22.54
N ARG A 124 2.50 -6.85 -23.66
CA ARG A 124 3.74 -6.98 -24.43
C ARG A 124 4.89 -7.42 -23.51
N GLU A 125 5.98 -6.64 -23.45
CA GLU A 125 7.13 -6.90 -22.58
C GLU A 125 7.04 -6.20 -21.21
N LYS A 126 5.91 -5.53 -20.90
CA LYS A 126 5.76 -4.78 -19.66
C LYS A 126 5.31 -5.67 -18.51
N THR A 127 5.95 -5.49 -17.38
CA THR A 127 5.57 -6.14 -16.12
C THR A 127 4.53 -5.32 -15.37
N GLY A 128 3.70 -5.99 -14.62
CA GLY A 128 2.70 -5.37 -13.77
C GLY A 128 2.24 -6.32 -12.67
N TRP A 129 1.31 -5.84 -11.86
CA TRP A 129 0.76 -6.62 -10.78
C TRP A 129 -0.68 -6.23 -10.51
N ILE A 130 -1.40 -7.17 -9.91
CA ILE A 130 -2.66 -6.95 -9.22
C ILE A 130 -2.48 -7.34 -7.77
N ALA A 131 -2.98 -6.53 -6.85
CA ALA A 131 -3.01 -6.82 -5.42
C ALA A 131 -4.40 -6.49 -4.87
N TRP A 132 -4.91 -7.36 -4.03
CA TRP A 132 -6.15 -7.17 -3.31
C TRP A 132 -5.89 -7.32 -1.82
N GLU A 133 -6.00 -6.23 -1.10
CA GLU A 133 -5.66 -6.12 0.31
C GLU A 133 -6.92 -5.87 1.12
N ASN A 134 -7.24 -6.82 2.00
CA ASN A 134 -8.41 -6.74 2.87
C ASN A 134 -7.95 -6.67 4.32
N ARG A 135 -8.50 -5.75 5.08
CA ARG A 135 -8.18 -5.55 6.49
C ARG A 135 -9.45 -5.35 7.29
N ALA A 136 -9.50 -5.97 8.47
CA ALA A 136 -10.48 -5.71 9.50
C ALA A 136 -9.77 -5.05 10.69
N ILE A 137 -10.26 -3.89 11.12
CA ILE A 137 -9.73 -3.13 12.24
C ILE A 137 -10.77 -3.15 13.37
N PHE A 138 -10.39 -3.72 14.50
CA PHE A 138 -11.20 -3.83 15.70
C PHE A 138 -10.72 -2.78 16.70
N THR A 139 -11.51 -1.76 16.96
CA THR A 139 -11.18 -0.66 17.88
C THR A 139 -12.07 -0.75 19.12
N THR A 140 -11.48 -0.62 20.31
CA THR A 140 -12.20 -0.73 21.58
C THR A 140 -13.40 0.24 21.64
N GLY A 141 -14.58 -0.32 21.87
CA GLY A 141 -15.83 0.46 21.97
C GLY A 141 -16.43 0.90 20.63
N HIS A 142 -15.89 0.43 19.50
CA HIS A 142 -16.43 0.71 18.17
C HIS A 142 -16.74 -0.58 17.40
N ARG A 143 -17.60 -0.46 16.39
CA ARG A 143 -17.84 -1.55 15.44
C ARG A 143 -16.59 -1.77 14.57
N PRO A 144 -16.31 -3.01 14.15
CA PRO A 144 -15.15 -3.29 13.31
C PRO A 144 -15.27 -2.57 11.97
N ARG A 145 -14.18 -1.96 11.51
CA ARG A 145 -14.06 -1.36 10.20
C ARG A 145 -13.39 -2.34 9.25
N ILE A 146 -14.00 -2.60 8.12
CA ILE A 146 -13.45 -3.44 7.05
C ILE A 146 -13.01 -2.52 5.92
N THR A 147 -11.80 -2.69 5.42
CA THR A 147 -11.27 -2.00 4.23
C THR A 147 -10.85 -3.02 3.19
N SER A 148 -11.02 -2.65 1.93
CA SER A 148 -10.67 -3.48 0.77
C SER A 148 -10.07 -2.60 -0.31
N ASP A 149 -8.79 -2.81 -0.62
CA ASP A 149 -8.04 -2.05 -1.60
C ASP A 149 -7.63 -2.97 -2.75
N LEU A 150 -8.10 -2.67 -3.96
CA LEU A 150 -7.70 -3.35 -5.18
C LEU A 150 -6.73 -2.47 -5.96
N THR A 151 -5.51 -2.93 -6.16
CA THR A 151 -4.44 -2.21 -6.85
C THR A 151 -4.06 -2.90 -8.14
N LEU A 152 -4.02 -2.15 -9.22
CA LEU A 152 -3.43 -2.52 -10.51
C LEU A 152 -2.18 -1.67 -10.73
N GLY A 153 -1.05 -2.30 -10.95
CA GLY A 153 0.20 -1.61 -11.22
C GLY A 153 0.85 -2.06 -12.52
N LEU A 154 1.47 -1.12 -13.22
CA LEU A 154 2.19 -1.33 -14.48
C LEU A 154 3.53 -0.61 -14.44
N THR A 155 4.62 -1.31 -14.74
CA THR A 155 5.93 -0.71 -15.01
C THR A 155 5.94 -0.21 -16.45
N ALA A 156 5.66 1.08 -16.63
CA ALA A 156 5.57 1.71 -17.95
C ALA A 156 6.95 1.81 -18.61
N ASN A 157 7.99 2.14 -17.85
CA ASN A 157 9.39 2.15 -18.22
C ASN A 157 10.29 1.99 -16.97
N PRO A 158 11.64 1.90 -17.10
CA PRO A 158 12.52 1.68 -15.94
C PRO A 158 12.41 2.72 -14.81
N ARG A 159 11.91 3.92 -15.10
CA ARG A 159 11.76 5.00 -14.13
C ARG A 159 10.32 5.32 -13.76
N THR A 160 9.32 4.71 -14.41
CA THR A 160 7.92 5.11 -14.23
C THR A 160 7.03 3.90 -14.00
N LYS A 161 6.28 3.93 -12.91
CA LYS A 161 5.19 3.00 -12.65
C LYS A 161 3.87 3.76 -12.66
N LEU A 162 2.86 3.14 -13.22
CA LEU A 162 1.48 3.60 -13.17
C LEU A 162 0.71 2.68 -12.23
N ILE A 163 -0.08 3.27 -11.36
CA ILE A 163 -0.89 2.54 -10.38
C ILE A 163 -2.32 3.06 -10.51
N VAL A 164 -3.28 2.15 -10.48
CA VAL A 164 -4.69 2.46 -10.31
C VAL A 164 -5.19 1.66 -9.13
N GLN A 165 -5.74 2.35 -8.13
CA GLN A 165 -6.26 1.73 -6.92
C GLN A 165 -7.74 2.06 -6.74
N VAL A 166 -8.54 1.06 -6.42
CA VAL A 166 -9.88 1.22 -5.88
C VAL A 166 -9.81 0.97 -4.39
N GLN A 167 -10.08 1.99 -3.61
CA GLN A 167 -10.09 1.94 -2.15
C GLN A 167 -11.54 1.94 -1.68
N SER A 168 -11.88 1.01 -0.80
CA SER A 168 -13.23 0.90 -0.25
C SER A 168 -13.21 0.51 1.22
N GLY A 169 -14.30 0.77 1.91
CA GLY A 169 -14.45 0.32 3.29
C GLY A 169 -15.87 0.50 3.80
N VAL A 170 -16.14 -0.21 4.89
CA VAL A 170 -17.42 -0.18 5.57
C VAL A 170 -17.23 -0.36 7.08
N THR A 171 -18.00 0.38 7.84
CA THR A 171 -18.26 0.15 9.26
C THR A 171 -19.73 -0.24 9.40
N PRO A 172 -20.10 -1.37 10.03
CA PRO A 172 -21.50 -1.75 10.16
C PRO A 172 -22.35 -0.62 10.77
N GLY A 173 -23.40 -0.21 10.06
CA GLY A 173 -24.29 0.90 10.47
C GLY A 173 -23.86 2.28 9.97
N GLU A 174 -22.77 2.38 9.20
CA GLU A 174 -22.34 3.57 8.48
C GLU A 174 -22.40 3.31 6.97
N PRO A 175 -22.56 4.33 6.11
CA PRO A 175 -22.45 4.17 4.67
C PRO A 175 -21.08 3.61 4.27
N ALA A 176 -21.06 2.69 3.30
CA ALA A 176 -19.82 2.23 2.70
C ALA A 176 -19.23 3.33 1.82
N TYR A 177 -17.91 3.45 1.78
CA TYR A 177 -17.25 4.37 0.86
C TYR A 177 -16.47 3.63 -0.23
N ALA A 178 -16.34 4.28 -1.38
CA ALA A 178 -15.44 3.83 -2.45
C ALA A 178 -14.84 5.02 -3.19
N ARG A 179 -13.54 4.90 -3.56
CA ARG A 179 -12.82 5.90 -4.36
C ARG A 179 -11.89 5.25 -5.37
N LEU A 180 -11.67 5.92 -6.47
CA LEU A 180 -10.66 5.58 -7.48
C LEU A 180 -9.44 6.49 -7.28
N SER A 181 -8.24 5.91 -7.24
CA SER A 181 -7.00 6.65 -6.96
C SER A 181 -5.89 6.23 -7.93
N PRO A 182 -5.84 6.79 -9.15
CA PRO A 182 -4.71 6.63 -10.03
C PRO A 182 -3.50 7.43 -9.53
N SER A 183 -2.30 6.84 -9.67
CA SER A 183 -1.01 7.46 -9.30
C SER A 183 0.08 7.17 -10.32
N LEU A 184 0.99 8.11 -10.45
CA LEU A 184 2.24 7.98 -11.19
C LEU A 184 3.38 7.99 -10.19
N ILE A 185 4.25 6.96 -10.26
CA ILE A 185 5.44 6.83 -9.43
C ILE A 185 6.65 7.05 -10.33
N TRP A 186 7.40 8.09 -10.05
CA TRP A 186 8.59 8.47 -10.82
C TRP A 186 9.86 8.28 -10.03
N GLN A 187 10.76 7.42 -10.52
CA GLN A 187 12.06 7.17 -9.91
C GLN A 187 13.06 8.26 -10.28
N ARG A 188 13.48 9.06 -9.30
CA ARG A 188 14.52 10.09 -9.46
C ARG A 188 15.92 9.48 -9.50
N LYS A 189 16.20 8.55 -8.57
CA LYS A 189 17.44 7.77 -8.48
C LYS A 189 17.10 6.40 -7.89
N PRO A 190 17.98 5.39 -7.99
CA PRO A 190 17.71 4.07 -7.42
C PRO A 190 17.20 4.15 -5.97
N GLY A 191 16.10 3.46 -5.69
CA GLY A 191 15.44 3.43 -4.39
C GLY A 191 14.69 4.71 -3.97
N HIS A 192 14.67 5.78 -4.77
CA HIS A 192 13.98 7.03 -4.42
C HIS A 192 12.96 7.42 -5.49
N HIS A 193 11.71 7.56 -5.09
CA HIS A 193 10.61 7.84 -5.99
C HIS A 193 9.76 9.01 -5.49
N LEU A 194 9.13 9.71 -6.44
CA LEU A 194 8.06 10.66 -6.19
C LEU A 194 6.73 10.03 -6.61
N GLU A 195 5.70 10.25 -5.83
CA GLU A 195 4.33 9.86 -6.11
C GLU A 195 3.47 11.07 -6.39
N PHE A 196 2.74 11.02 -7.50
CA PHE A 196 1.73 11.99 -7.88
C PHE A 196 0.43 11.24 -8.15
N GLY A 197 -0.58 11.50 -7.36
CA GLY A 197 -1.88 10.85 -7.48
C GLY A 197 -3.00 11.86 -7.57
N VAL A 198 -4.08 11.44 -8.18
CA VAL A 198 -5.38 12.11 -8.12
C VAL A 198 -6.41 11.08 -7.73
N GLY A 199 -7.51 11.50 -7.15
CA GLY A 199 -8.58 10.59 -6.76
C GLY A 199 -9.94 11.17 -7.06
N ALA A 200 -10.88 10.26 -7.26
CA ALA A 200 -12.30 10.59 -7.43
C ALA A 200 -13.14 9.68 -6.54
N GLY A 201 -14.08 10.28 -5.82
CA GLY A 201 -15.08 9.55 -5.05
C GLY A 201 -16.05 8.81 -6.00
N LEU A 202 -16.23 7.53 -5.73
CA LEU A 202 -17.21 6.70 -6.43
C LEU A 202 -18.50 6.56 -5.62
N HIS A 203 -18.37 6.49 -4.29
CA HIS A 203 -19.50 6.34 -3.38
C HIS A 203 -19.13 6.90 -2.01
N ASP A 204 -19.97 7.70 -1.42
CA ASP A 204 -19.97 8.26 -0.07
C ASP A 204 -18.58 8.67 0.48
N THR A 205 -17.86 9.47 -0.30
CA THR A 205 -16.55 10.02 0.05
C THR A 205 -16.36 11.40 -0.57
N GLU A 206 -15.17 12.00 -0.44
CA GLU A 206 -14.80 13.25 -1.11
C GLU A 206 -14.99 13.14 -2.63
N ARG A 207 -15.31 14.26 -3.27
CA ARG A 207 -15.51 14.28 -4.72
C ARG A 207 -14.20 14.08 -5.48
N TYR A 208 -13.16 14.80 -5.06
CA TYR A 208 -11.81 14.73 -5.64
C TYR A 208 -10.74 14.81 -4.56
N ASN A 209 -9.58 14.28 -4.87
CA ASN A 209 -8.38 14.48 -4.05
C ASN A 209 -7.11 14.54 -4.92
N ILE A 210 -6.05 15.10 -4.33
CA ILE A 210 -4.71 15.12 -4.91
C ILE A 210 -3.77 14.50 -3.87
N LYS A 211 -2.93 13.55 -4.29
CA LYS A 211 -1.93 12.89 -3.46
C LYS A 211 -0.53 13.23 -3.93
N LEU A 212 0.32 13.64 -2.98
CA LEU A 212 1.74 13.86 -3.19
C LEU A 212 2.51 12.97 -2.21
N GLY A 213 3.54 12.30 -2.69
CA GLY A 213 4.30 11.39 -1.84
C GLY A 213 5.73 11.15 -2.29
N ILE A 214 6.47 10.55 -1.40
CA ILE A 214 7.81 10.04 -1.63
C ILE A 214 7.88 8.57 -1.23
N TRP A 215 8.61 7.77 -2.02
CA TRP A 215 8.90 6.39 -1.67
C TRP A 215 10.41 6.20 -1.59
N ARG A 216 10.83 5.37 -0.67
CA ARG A 216 12.21 4.96 -0.51
C ARG A 216 12.29 3.46 -0.32
N ASP A 217 12.97 2.78 -1.23
CA ASP A 217 13.38 1.40 -1.09
C ASP A 217 14.84 1.36 -0.61
N PHE A 218 15.17 0.49 0.33
CA PHE A 218 16.52 0.37 0.94
C PHE A 218 16.82 -1.07 1.37
#